data_6911a6d8ec4db5e05bbd630f67ea75a2
#
_entry.id   6911a6d8ec4db5e05bbd630f67ea75a2
#
_cell.length_a   1.000
_cell.length_b   1.000
_cell.length_c   1.000
_cell.angle_alpha   90.00
_cell.angle_beta   90.00
_cell.angle_gamma   90.00
#
_symmetry.space_group_name_H-M   'P 1'
#
loop_
_entity.id
_entity.type
_entity.pdbx_description
1 polymer ?
#
loop_
_entity_poly.entity_id
_entity_poly.type
_entity_poly.pdbx_seq_one_letter_code
_entity_poly.pdbx_strand_id
1 'polypeptide(L)'
;MSQSQGKKLKDAIANNNPLKIVGTINAYSALLAEKEGHNAIYLSGGGVAASSLGVPDLGISSLQDVLIDVERITNATSVPLLVDADTGWGGAFNIARTVKSFINYGAAGLHIEDQVSQKRCGHRPNKEIVSTTEMIDRIKAAVDAKTDNDFVVMARTDALANEGLDSAIERAIAYQEAGADG
;
A
#
# COMPACT_ATOMS: atom_id res chain seq x y z
N MET A 1 13.06 22.44 8.05
CA MET A 1 12.82 20.98 8.16
C MET A 1 12.42 20.49 6.78
N SER A 2 12.97 19.39 6.30
CA SER A 2 12.55 18.80 5.02
C SER A 2 11.10 18.27 5.16
N GLN A 3 10.32 18.41 4.11
CA GLN A 3 8.95 17.88 4.03
C GLN A 3 8.98 16.36 4.16
N SER A 4 8.01 15.76 4.92
CA SER A 4 7.91 14.31 5.04
C SER A 4 7.50 13.66 3.71
N GLN A 5 7.78 12.37 3.54
CA GLN A 5 7.40 11.65 2.31
C GLN A 5 5.87 11.55 2.18
N GLY A 6 5.16 11.33 3.28
CA GLY A 6 3.71 11.35 3.31
C GLY A 6 3.13 12.69 2.82
N LYS A 7 3.69 13.81 3.30
CA LYS A 7 3.28 15.15 2.84
C LYS A 7 3.54 15.34 1.34
N LYS A 8 4.67 14.87 0.82
CA LYS A 8 4.94 14.94 -0.64
C LYS A 8 3.89 14.17 -1.44
N LEU A 9 3.47 12.99 -0.97
CA LEU A 9 2.43 12.21 -1.65
C LEU A 9 1.08 12.92 -1.61
N LYS A 10 0.67 13.47 -0.46
CA LYS A 10 -0.55 14.26 -0.33
C LYS A 10 -0.54 15.48 -1.26
N ASP A 11 0.57 16.18 -1.35
CA ASP A 11 0.70 17.33 -2.26
C ASP A 11 0.68 16.89 -3.73
N ALA A 12 1.29 15.74 -4.07
CA ALA A 12 1.21 15.20 -5.41
C ALA A 12 -0.24 14.84 -5.80
N ILE A 13 -1.01 14.25 -4.87
CA ILE A 13 -2.44 13.96 -5.08
C ILE A 13 -3.24 15.26 -5.27
N ALA A 14 -3.01 16.27 -4.45
CA ALA A 14 -3.76 17.53 -4.51
C ALA A 14 -3.48 18.35 -5.78
N ASN A 15 -2.24 18.29 -6.29
CA ASN A 15 -1.79 19.10 -7.42
C ASN A 15 -1.96 18.42 -8.80
N ASN A 16 -2.35 17.15 -8.85
CA ASN A 16 -2.52 16.38 -10.08
C ASN A 16 -3.87 15.67 -10.11
N ASN A 17 -4.68 15.93 -11.12
CA ASN A 17 -6.01 15.33 -11.27
C ASN A 17 -6.20 14.77 -12.69
N PRO A 18 -6.08 13.46 -12.90
CA PRO A 18 -5.65 12.45 -11.92
C PRO A 18 -4.12 12.41 -11.72
N LEU A 19 -3.68 12.04 -10.52
CA LEU A 19 -2.28 11.71 -10.28
C LEU A 19 -1.97 10.34 -10.91
N LYS A 20 -0.95 10.29 -11.77
CA LYS A 20 -0.44 9.04 -12.33
C LYS A 20 0.66 8.50 -11.42
N ILE A 21 0.41 7.39 -10.74
CA ILE A 21 1.37 6.68 -9.90
C ILE A 21 1.90 5.48 -10.70
N VAL A 22 3.17 5.54 -11.10
CA VAL A 22 3.77 4.51 -11.94
C VAL A 22 4.38 3.39 -11.11
N GLY A 23 4.15 2.14 -11.52
CA GLY A 23 4.73 0.96 -10.88
C GLY A 23 6.25 0.88 -11.09
N THR A 24 6.99 0.70 -10.00
CA THR A 24 8.45 0.53 -10.00
C THR A 24 8.82 -0.71 -9.19
N ILE A 25 9.52 -1.65 -9.81
CA ILE A 25 9.86 -2.95 -9.19
C ILE A 25 11.28 -2.97 -8.59
N ASN A 26 12.07 -1.93 -8.79
CA ASN A 26 13.43 -1.81 -8.27
C ASN A 26 13.92 -0.36 -8.33
N ALA A 27 15.08 -0.09 -7.75
CA ALA A 27 15.69 1.24 -7.70
C ALA A 27 15.93 1.84 -9.10
N TYR A 28 16.33 1.03 -10.09
CA TYR A 28 16.59 1.55 -11.43
C TYR A 28 15.31 2.03 -12.14
N SER A 29 14.21 1.27 -12.04
CA SER A 29 12.91 1.71 -12.56
C SER A 29 12.38 2.95 -11.84
N ALA A 30 12.67 3.09 -10.55
CA ALA A 30 12.32 4.31 -9.80
C ALA A 30 13.09 5.54 -10.28
N LEU A 31 14.40 5.43 -10.54
CA LEU A 31 15.21 6.50 -11.15
C LEU A 31 14.70 6.89 -12.54
N LEU A 32 14.28 5.92 -13.36
CA LEU A 32 13.67 6.22 -14.66
C LEU A 32 12.35 6.96 -14.51
N ALA A 33 11.49 6.55 -13.57
CA ALA A 33 10.23 7.24 -13.29
C ALA A 33 10.47 8.70 -12.84
N GLU A 34 11.44 8.95 -11.96
CA GLU A 34 11.84 10.29 -11.54
C GLU A 34 12.33 11.12 -12.73
N LYS A 35 13.17 10.55 -13.59
CA LYS A 35 13.70 11.21 -14.79
C LYS A 35 12.61 11.61 -15.78
N GLU A 36 11.58 10.77 -15.91
CA GLU A 36 10.40 11.05 -16.75
C GLU A 36 9.39 12.00 -16.10
N GLY A 37 9.67 12.52 -14.90
CA GLY A 37 8.87 13.54 -14.23
C GLY A 37 7.64 13.01 -13.50
N HIS A 38 7.61 11.73 -13.12
CA HIS A 38 6.53 11.21 -12.29
C HIS A 38 6.58 11.77 -10.87
N ASN A 39 5.43 12.21 -10.36
CA ASN A 39 5.31 12.84 -9.04
C ASN A 39 5.02 11.84 -7.90
N ALA A 40 4.77 10.57 -8.22
CA ALA A 40 4.63 9.47 -7.28
C ALA A 40 4.92 8.14 -7.97
N ILE A 41 5.41 7.18 -7.20
CA ILE A 41 5.75 5.82 -7.65
C ILE A 41 5.10 4.77 -6.74
N TYR A 42 4.99 3.55 -7.25
CA TYR A 42 4.30 2.45 -6.57
C TYR A 42 5.13 1.18 -6.56
N LEU A 43 5.28 0.54 -5.40
CA LEU A 43 5.85 -0.79 -5.27
C LEU A 43 4.73 -1.82 -5.07
N SER A 44 4.54 -2.67 -6.07
CA SER A 44 3.56 -3.76 -6.05
C SER A 44 4.07 -4.97 -5.26
N GLY A 45 3.26 -5.53 -4.37
CA GLY A 45 3.56 -6.80 -3.69
C GLY A 45 3.71 -7.96 -4.70
N GLY A 46 2.84 -8.02 -5.70
CA GLY A 46 2.99 -8.97 -6.82
C GLY A 46 4.25 -8.75 -7.64
N GLY A 47 4.70 -7.49 -7.77
CA GLY A 47 5.98 -7.13 -8.39
C GLY A 47 7.17 -7.66 -7.58
N VAL A 48 7.17 -7.51 -6.26
CA VAL A 48 8.18 -8.07 -5.36
C VAL A 48 8.19 -9.59 -5.43
N ALA A 49 7.02 -10.24 -5.31
CA ALA A 49 6.92 -11.69 -5.41
C ALA A 49 7.54 -12.22 -6.72
N ALA A 50 7.19 -11.63 -7.85
CA ALA A 50 7.65 -12.10 -9.16
C ALA A 50 9.11 -11.74 -9.46
N SER A 51 9.53 -10.47 -9.22
CA SER A 51 10.83 -9.96 -9.67
C SER A 51 11.96 -10.15 -8.66
N SER A 52 11.67 -10.05 -7.37
CA SER A 52 12.68 -10.17 -6.31
C SER A 52 12.80 -11.59 -5.77
N LEU A 53 11.67 -12.32 -5.67
CA LEU A 53 11.63 -13.66 -5.09
C LEU A 53 11.46 -14.79 -6.12
N GLY A 54 10.94 -14.52 -7.31
CA GLY A 54 10.64 -15.54 -8.32
C GLY A 54 9.49 -16.47 -7.93
N VAL A 55 8.54 -15.99 -7.13
CA VAL A 55 7.38 -16.75 -6.66
C VAL A 55 6.07 -16.12 -7.11
N PRO A 56 4.96 -16.90 -7.17
CA PRO A 56 3.65 -16.34 -7.49
C PRO A 56 3.13 -15.44 -6.37
N ASP A 57 2.27 -14.47 -6.75
CA ASP A 57 1.60 -13.55 -5.83
C ASP A 57 0.43 -14.27 -5.11
N LEU A 58 0.75 -14.99 -4.05
CA LEU A 58 -0.16 -15.81 -3.23
C LEU A 58 0.07 -15.62 -1.72
N GLY A 59 0.50 -14.43 -1.30
CA GLY A 59 0.78 -14.16 0.11
C GLY A 59 2.01 -14.90 0.65
N ILE A 60 2.97 -15.23 -0.22
CA ILE A 60 4.22 -15.92 0.16
C ILE A 60 5.25 -14.92 0.68
N SER A 61 5.27 -13.70 0.13
CA SER A 61 6.17 -12.64 0.53
C SER A 61 5.91 -12.19 1.97
N SER A 62 6.98 -11.90 2.69
CA SER A 62 6.95 -11.35 4.04
C SER A 62 7.14 -9.82 4.02
N LEU A 63 6.83 -9.16 5.15
CA LEU A 63 7.17 -7.74 5.33
C LEU A 63 8.66 -7.47 5.05
N GLN A 64 9.55 -8.36 5.47
CA GLN A 64 11.00 -8.16 5.28
C GLN A 64 11.41 -8.19 3.80
N ASP A 65 10.80 -9.04 3.01
CA ASP A 65 11.06 -9.09 1.57
C ASP A 65 10.68 -7.77 0.90
N VAL A 66 9.54 -7.19 1.27
CA VAL A 66 9.09 -5.90 0.73
C VAL A 66 9.95 -4.75 1.22
N LEU A 67 10.36 -4.75 2.52
CA LEU A 67 11.21 -3.71 3.10
C LEU A 67 12.56 -3.57 2.39
N ILE A 68 13.14 -4.67 1.93
CA ILE A 68 14.40 -4.66 1.17
C ILE A 68 14.25 -3.81 -0.11
N ASP A 69 13.17 -3.99 -0.84
CA ASP A 69 12.95 -3.21 -2.07
C ASP A 69 12.49 -1.78 -1.77
N VAL A 70 11.71 -1.55 -0.71
CA VAL A 70 11.39 -0.20 -0.22
C VAL A 70 12.67 0.57 0.06
N GLU A 71 13.59 0.03 0.85
CA GLU A 71 14.85 0.66 1.21
C GLU A 71 15.69 1.02 -0.03
N ARG A 72 15.82 0.08 -0.97
CA ARG A 72 16.56 0.30 -2.21
C ARG A 72 15.97 1.42 -3.05
N ILE A 73 14.64 1.48 -3.16
CA ILE A 73 13.93 2.48 -3.95
C ILE A 73 14.03 3.86 -3.28
N THR A 74 13.72 3.96 -1.99
CA THR A 74 13.72 5.23 -1.26
C THR A 74 15.11 5.85 -1.09
N ASN A 75 16.16 5.03 -1.10
CA ASN A 75 17.55 5.51 -1.14
C ASN A 75 17.98 6.00 -2.53
N ALA A 76 17.33 5.54 -3.59
CA ALA A 76 17.69 5.89 -4.96
C ALA A 76 16.99 7.16 -5.48
N THR A 77 15.77 7.46 -5.00
CA THR A 77 14.94 8.57 -5.48
C THR A 77 14.27 9.32 -4.35
N SER A 78 13.96 10.61 -4.58
CA SER A 78 13.19 11.44 -3.66
C SER A 78 11.69 11.46 -3.95
N VAL A 79 11.24 10.78 -5.01
CA VAL A 79 9.83 10.68 -5.39
C VAL A 79 9.06 9.86 -4.34
N PRO A 80 7.90 10.34 -3.84
CA PRO A 80 7.15 9.64 -2.80
C PRO A 80 6.68 8.26 -3.28
N LEU A 81 6.93 7.24 -2.45
CA LEU A 81 6.63 5.84 -2.71
C LEU A 81 5.37 5.40 -1.98
N LEU A 82 4.36 4.93 -2.73
CA LEU A 82 3.21 4.16 -2.22
C LEU A 82 3.54 2.67 -2.29
N VAL A 83 3.29 1.92 -1.21
CA VAL A 83 3.66 0.51 -1.09
C VAL A 83 2.42 -0.38 -0.94
N ASP A 84 2.39 -1.49 -1.66
CA ASP A 84 1.44 -2.58 -1.46
C ASP A 84 1.78 -3.33 -0.16
N ALA A 85 0.88 -3.28 0.82
CA ALA A 85 1.04 -3.95 2.11
C ALA A 85 0.25 -5.27 2.18
N ASP A 86 -0.26 -5.76 1.07
CA ASP A 86 -1.12 -6.95 1.05
C ASP A 86 -2.21 -6.84 2.14
N THR A 87 -2.30 -7.82 3.04
CA THR A 87 -3.23 -7.80 4.19
C THR A 87 -2.58 -7.30 5.49
N GLY A 88 -1.35 -6.75 5.43
CA GLY A 88 -0.60 -6.23 6.58
C GLY A 88 0.28 -7.25 7.31
N TRP A 89 0.43 -8.46 6.77
CA TRP A 89 1.24 -9.57 7.30
C TRP A 89 0.89 -10.00 8.71
N GLY A 90 -0.40 -9.98 9.05
CA GLY A 90 -0.92 -10.51 10.32
C GLY A 90 -1.97 -9.63 10.98
N GLY A 91 -2.18 -9.78 12.29
CA GLY A 91 -3.17 -9.02 13.06
C GLY A 91 -2.75 -7.57 13.35
N ALA A 92 -3.54 -6.85 14.16
CA ALA A 92 -3.38 -5.43 14.45
C ALA A 92 -1.95 -5.00 14.84
N PHE A 93 -1.27 -5.78 15.67
CA PHE A 93 0.12 -5.48 16.07
C PHE A 93 1.13 -5.64 14.93
N ASN A 94 0.89 -6.58 14.01
CA ASN A 94 1.74 -6.72 12.82
C ASN A 94 1.49 -5.56 11.86
N ILE A 95 0.25 -5.16 11.66
CA ILE A 95 -0.11 -3.99 10.84
C ILE A 95 0.53 -2.73 11.41
N ALA A 96 0.47 -2.52 12.72
CA ALA A 96 1.15 -1.40 13.38
C ALA A 96 2.67 -1.43 13.16
N ARG A 97 3.30 -2.60 13.22
CA ARG A 97 4.72 -2.79 12.90
C ARG A 97 5.01 -2.47 11.43
N THR A 98 4.16 -2.91 10.52
CA THR A 98 4.27 -2.66 9.09
C THR A 98 4.28 -1.16 8.78
N VAL A 99 3.31 -0.41 9.30
CA VAL A 99 3.22 1.05 9.12
C VAL A 99 4.48 1.75 9.64
N LYS A 100 4.90 1.46 10.87
CA LYS A 100 6.12 2.04 11.46
C LYS A 100 7.37 1.71 10.65
N SER A 101 7.48 0.47 10.16
CA SER A 101 8.59 0.06 9.33
C SER A 101 8.62 0.81 8.01
N PHE A 102 7.50 0.91 7.31
CA PHE A 102 7.44 1.65 6.05
C PHE A 102 7.79 3.12 6.22
N ILE A 103 7.30 3.79 7.26
CA ILE A 103 7.67 5.17 7.57
C ILE A 103 9.18 5.28 7.82
N ASN A 104 9.75 4.39 8.61
CA ASN A 104 11.18 4.38 8.94
C ASN A 104 12.07 4.13 7.70
N TYR A 105 11.58 3.36 6.74
CA TYR A 105 12.27 3.09 5.46
C TYR A 105 11.94 4.12 4.37
N GLY A 106 11.24 5.21 4.72
CA GLY A 106 11.02 6.35 3.83
C GLY A 106 9.87 6.21 2.84
N ALA A 107 8.96 5.25 3.02
CA ALA A 107 7.73 5.18 2.24
C ALA A 107 6.81 6.37 2.58
N ALA A 108 6.02 6.80 1.61
CA ALA A 108 5.06 7.91 1.74
C ALA A 108 3.66 7.46 2.12
N GLY A 109 3.33 6.21 1.84
CA GLY A 109 2.04 5.61 2.14
C GLY A 109 2.02 4.13 1.85
N LEU A 110 0.93 3.51 2.21
CA LEU A 110 0.62 2.12 1.88
C LEU A 110 -0.83 1.99 1.41
N HIS A 111 -1.13 0.89 0.73
CA HIS A 111 -2.49 0.36 0.73
C HIS A 111 -2.54 -1.00 1.40
N ILE A 112 -3.67 -1.29 2.04
CA ILE A 112 -3.97 -2.56 2.70
C ILE A 112 -5.32 -3.07 2.20
N GLU A 113 -5.44 -4.39 1.99
CA GLU A 113 -6.62 -4.98 1.36
C GLU A 113 -7.45 -5.85 2.31
N ASP A 114 -8.73 -6.02 1.98
CA ASP A 114 -9.69 -6.79 2.77
C ASP A 114 -9.72 -8.29 2.44
N GLN A 115 -8.70 -8.83 1.76
CA GLN A 115 -8.59 -10.27 1.59
C GLN A 115 -8.23 -11.00 2.90
N VAL A 116 -8.51 -12.31 2.95
CA VAL A 116 -7.96 -13.19 3.99
C VAL A 116 -6.43 -13.26 3.88
N SER A 117 -5.75 -13.70 4.95
CA SER A 117 -4.26 -13.74 4.98
C SER A 117 -3.67 -14.62 3.87
N GLN A 118 -4.39 -15.64 3.41
CA GLN A 118 -4.02 -16.48 2.26
C GLN A 118 -4.47 -15.82 0.96
N LYS A 119 -4.14 -14.54 0.79
CA LYS A 119 -4.59 -13.73 -0.32
C LYS A 119 -4.16 -14.28 -1.68
N ARG A 120 -4.83 -13.84 -2.71
CA ARG A 120 -4.49 -14.08 -4.11
C ARG A 120 -4.28 -12.76 -4.84
N CYS A 121 -3.53 -12.80 -5.94
CA CYS A 121 -3.44 -11.67 -6.84
C CYS A 121 -4.83 -11.14 -7.21
N GLY A 122 -5.03 -9.84 -7.13
CA GLY A 122 -6.32 -9.18 -7.39
C GLY A 122 -6.95 -9.48 -8.74
N HIS A 123 -6.14 -9.89 -9.73
CA HIS A 123 -6.59 -10.32 -11.06
C HIS A 123 -7.08 -11.78 -11.12
N ARG A 124 -6.91 -12.54 -10.05
CA ARG A 124 -7.32 -13.95 -10.01
C ARG A 124 -8.74 -14.09 -9.46
N PRO A 125 -9.50 -15.10 -9.94
CA PRO A 125 -10.81 -15.43 -9.39
C PRO A 125 -10.70 -16.10 -8.01
N ASN A 126 -11.84 -16.27 -7.34
CA ASN A 126 -11.99 -16.97 -6.06
C ASN A 126 -11.17 -16.33 -4.93
N LYS A 127 -11.15 -15.01 -4.86
CA LYS A 127 -10.65 -14.28 -3.70
C LYS A 127 -11.63 -14.43 -2.55
N GLU A 128 -11.09 -14.60 -1.35
CA GLU A 128 -11.87 -14.60 -0.11
C GLU A 128 -11.57 -13.29 0.62
N ILE A 129 -12.61 -12.64 1.13
CA ILE A 129 -12.50 -11.38 1.85
C ILE A 129 -12.96 -11.53 3.29
N VAL A 130 -12.40 -10.72 4.16
CA VAL A 130 -12.81 -10.65 5.56
C VAL A 130 -14.07 -9.79 5.73
N SER A 131 -14.69 -9.85 6.91
CA SER A 131 -15.81 -8.97 7.22
C SER A 131 -15.41 -7.49 7.18
N THR A 132 -16.37 -6.61 6.91
CA THR A 132 -16.17 -5.16 6.96
C THR A 132 -15.62 -4.72 8.31
N THR A 133 -16.11 -5.30 9.41
CA THR A 133 -15.64 -5.00 10.77
C THR A 133 -14.18 -5.35 10.97
N GLU A 134 -13.74 -6.52 10.49
CA GLU A 134 -12.33 -6.91 10.59
C GLU A 134 -11.43 -5.96 9.78
N MET A 135 -11.85 -5.57 8.58
CA MET A 135 -11.06 -4.62 7.80
C MET A 135 -11.02 -3.22 8.44
N ILE A 136 -12.13 -2.76 9.06
CA ILE A 136 -12.14 -1.53 9.86
C ILE A 136 -11.09 -1.60 10.98
N ASP A 137 -10.99 -2.72 11.68
CA ASP A 137 -9.98 -2.90 12.73
C ASP A 137 -8.55 -2.88 12.17
N ARG A 138 -8.32 -3.46 10.99
CA ARG A 138 -7.02 -3.37 10.28
C ARG A 138 -6.67 -1.91 9.94
N ILE A 139 -7.63 -1.15 9.43
CA ILE A 139 -7.43 0.26 9.08
C ILE A 139 -7.13 1.09 10.32
N LYS A 140 -7.91 0.94 11.39
CA LYS A 140 -7.65 1.62 12.67
C LYS A 140 -6.27 1.31 13.20
N ALA A 141 -5.85 0.04 13.18
CA ALA A 141 -4.50 -0.34 13.58
C ALA A 141 -3.40 0.33 12.74
N ALA A 142 -3.64 0.50 11.43
CA ALA A 142 -2.72 1.20 10.55
C ALA A 142 -2.67 2.71 10.84
N VAL A 143 -3.82 3.34 11.01
CA VAL A 143 -3.94 4.78 11.27
C VAL A 143 -3.33 5.14 12.63
N ASP A 144 -3.65 4.39 13.68
CA ASP A 144 -3.15 4.62 15.04
C ASP A 144 -1.62 4.42 15.15
N ALA A 145 -1.05 3.64 14.25
CA ALA A 145 0.40 3.36 14.23
C ALA A 145 1.24 4.43 13.53
N LYS A 146 0.63 5.43 12.90
CA LYS A 146 1.35 6.48 12.15
C LYS A 146 2.27 7.27 13.08
N THR A 147 3.56 7.32 12.73
CA THR A 147 4.56 8.19 13.36
C THR A 147 4.84 9.46 12.54
N ASP A 148 4.42 9.45 11.27
CA ASP A 148 4.26 10.62 10.39
C ASP A 148 2.77 10.83 10.17
N ASN A 149 2.22 11.96 10.63
CA ASN A 149 0.80 12.28 10.49
C ASN A 149 0.35 12.42 9.02
N ASP A 150 1.28 12.69 8.12
CA ASP A 150 1.01 12.81 6.70
C ASP A 150 1.14 11.47 5.95
N PHE A 151 1.64 10.41 6.59
CA PHE A 151 1.70 9.09 5.96
C PHE A 151 0.32 8.65 5.48
N VAL A 152 0.22 8.25 4.20
CA VAL A 152 -1.05 7.93 3.55
C VAL A 152 -1.42 6.47 3.79
N VAL A 153 -2.62 6.21 4.31
CA VAL A 153 -3.20 4.88 4.44
C VAL A 153 -4.38 4.77 3.47
N MET A 154 -4.22 3.96 2.43
CA MET A 154 -5.28 3.66 1.47
C MET A 154 -5.89 2.29 1.77
N ALA A 155 -7.21 2.19 1.71
CA ALA A 155 -7.93 0.94 1.81
C ALA A 155 -8.25 0.41 0.41
N ARG A 156 -7.96 -0.88 0.17
CA ARG A 156 -8.38 -1.57 -1.04
C ARG A 156 -9.45 -2.59 -0.69
N THR A 157 -10.51 -2.64 -1.50
CA THR A 157 -11.51 -3.70 -1.40
C THR A 157 -11.52 -4.57 -2.65
N ASP A 158 -11.57 -5.87 -2.45
CA ASP A 158 -11.80 -6.87 -3.49
C ASP A 158 -13.27 -7.37 -3.52
N ALA A 159 -14.17 -6.70 -2.80
CA ALA A 159 -15.59 -7.08 -2.65
C ALA A 159 -16.38 -7.03 -3.95
N LEU A 160 -15.99 -6.20 -4.92
CA LEU A 160 -16.69 -6.10 -6.21
C LEU A 160 -16.93 -7.46 -6.86
N ALA A 161 -15.93 -8.33 -6.83
CA ALA A 161 -16.01 -9.66 -7.46
C ALA A 161 -16.86 -10.66 -6.67
N ASN A 162 -16.99 -10.48 -5.35
CA ASN A 162 -17.63 -11.44 -4.44
C ASN A 162 -19.02 -11.00 -4.01
N GLU A 163 -19.23 -9.70 -3.78
CA GLU A 163 -20.41 -9.12 -3.16
C GLU A 163 -21.13 -8.12 -4.06
N GLY A 164 -20.51 -7.71 -5.17
CA GLY A 164 -21.05 -6.72 -6.12
C GLY A 164 -20.67 -5.28 -5.80
N LEU A 165 -21.13 -4.37 -6.68
CA LEU A 165 -20.72 -2.96 -6.66
C LEU A 165 -21.21 -2.22 -5.42
N ASP A 166 -22.45 -2.39 -5.04
CA ASP A 166 -23.05 -1.67 -3.92
C ASP A 166 -22.31 -2.00 -2.62
N SER A 167 -22.04 -3.28 -2.36
CA SER A 167 -21.26 -3.71 -1.18
C SER A 167 -19.83 -3.18 -1.22
N ALA A 168 -19.18 -3.16 -2.38
CA ALA A 168 -17.84 -2.59 -2.50
C ALA A 168 -17.83 -1.09 -2.17
N ILE A 169 -18.85 -0.34 -2.57
CA ILE A 169 -18.99 1.09 -2.23
C ILE A 169 -19.26 1.27 -0.72
N GLU A 170 -20.17 0.49 -0.14
CA GLU A 170 -20.46 0.54 1.30
C GLU A 170 -19.22 0.25 2.13
N ARG A 171 -18.42 -0.75 1.74
CA ARG A 171 -17.13 -1.05 2.38
C ARG A 171 -16.15 0.12 2.26
N ALA A 172 -16.00 0.72 1.08
CA ALA A 172 -15.10 1.85 0.86
C ALA A 172 -15.47 3.05 1.75
N ILE A 173 -16.77 3.34 1.90
CA ILE A 173 -17.25 4.40 2.79
C ILE A 173 -16.90 4.08 4.25
N ALA A 174 -17.18 2.84 4.70
CA ALA A 174 -16.86 2.42 6.05
C ALA A 174 -15.34 2.47 6.36
N TYR A 175 -14.52 2.18 5.38
CA TYR A 175 -13.05 2.23 5.49
C TYR A 175 -12.56 3.68 5.59
N GLN A 176 -13.14 4.58 4.83
CA GLN A 176 -12.86 6.02 4.94
C GLN A 176 -13.29 6.58 6.32
N GLU A 177 -14.46 6.19 6.80
CA GLU A 177 -14.94 6.57 8.14
C GLU A 177 -14.05 5.99 9.26
N ALA A 178 -13.39 4.87 9.04
CA ALA A 178 -12.41 4.28 9.94
C ALA A 178 -11.06 5.01 9.95
N GLY A 179 -10.85 5.98 9.03
CA GLY A 179 -9.68 6.86 8.98
C GLY A 179 -8.73 6.60 7.82
N ALA A 180 -9.10 5.78 6.82
CA ALA A 180 -8.33 5.67 5.59
C ALA A 180 -8.33 7.01 4.84
N ASP A 181 -7.19 7.38 4.28
CA ASP A 181 -7.02 8.61 3.50
C ASP A 181 -7.63 8.49 2.07
N GLY A 182 -7.90 7.26 1.60
CA GLY A 182 -8.50 6.96 0.28
C GLY A 182 -8.78 5.48 0.10
#